data_5bdef8604c3adc24cf52655c3f932212
#
_entry.id   5bdef8604c3adc24cf52655c3f932212
#
_cell.length_a   1.000
_cell.length_b   1.000
_cell.length_c   1.000
_cell.angle_alpha   90.00
_cell.angle_beta   90.00
_cell.angle_gamma   90.00
#
_symmetry.space_group_name_H-M   'P 1'
#
loop_
_entity.id
_entity.type
_entity.pdbx_description
1 polymer ?
#
loop_
_entity_poly.entity_id
_entity_poly.type
_entity_poly.pdbx_seq_one_letter_code
_entity_poly.pdbx_strand_id
1 'polypeptide(L)'
;MEKIEQNLISFKPSSILAILFIIVFGIYLNSVSSVTGIIWIFSVLAGITLQRSRLCFASSFRDLFLFGSTKTLKSIILGLMTTSFLFLFVMRSIIQNPTIGSIPSDPYILPFGISTIVGGVLFGFGMVIAGGCVSGSLYRIGEGYIASLFSIIGVISGLIILSLSWEWWWDNLISNEPKIWLPKLFDMGYLGAFIVTLFLGLMVYVGLTIYENKKGFKEYKITSKPKEFNSLKEKILSPLFTIFKTQWSMSMGVVILGIISTFLLVVSKPFGVTGELFSSANEIIKLTGFEPSTKGLSELGGCVANAAANSNYFSNSFAATYGIIPGSFLASKLSGEF
;
A
#
# COMPACT_ATOMS: atom_id res chain seq x y z
N MET A 1 30.45 27.79 -13.32
CA MET A 1 30.07 27.63 -11.90
C MET A 1 28.55 27.64 -11.68
N GLU A 2 27.79 28.44 -12.39
CA GLU A 2 26.30 28.52 -12.27
C GLU A 2 25.54 27.21 -12.58
N LYS A 3 26.05 26.32 -13.43
CA LYS A 3 25.43 25.00 -13.69
C LYS A 3 25.67 23.96 -12.60
N ILE A 4 26.57 24.18 -11.67
CA ILE A 4 26.89 23.25 -10.57
C ILE A 4 25.97 23.51 -9.37
N GLU A 5 25.55 24.74 -9.11
CA GLU A 5 24.59 25.08 -8.05
C GLU A 5 23.17 24.54 -8.30
N GLN A 6 22.75 24.40 -9.56
CA GLN A 6 21.45 23.82 -9.90
C GLN A 6 21.33 22.31 -9.63
N ASN A 7 22.43 21.64 -9.30
CA ASN A 7 22.50 20.20 -9.08
C ASN A 7 22.58 19.77 -7.60
N LEU A 8 22.78 20.71 -6.67
CA LEU A 8 22.66 20.43 -5.25
C LEU A 8 21.19 20.12 -4.91
N ILE A 9 20.97 19.14 -4.01
CA ILE A 9 19.67 18.95 -3.39
C ILE A 9 19.24 20.29 -2.87
N SER A 10 18.29 20.93 -3.54
CA SER A 10 17.76 22.21 -3.13
C SER A 10 16.95 21.97 -1.86
N PHE A 11 17.58 22.09 -0.71
CA PHE A 11 16.89 22.15 0.57
C PHE A 11 16.11 23.46 0.61
N LYS A 12 15.03 23.52 -0.18
CA LYS A 12 14.07 24.60 -0.06
C LYS A 12 13.55 24.61 1.38
N PRO A 13 13.24 25.77 1.95
CA PRO A 13 12.74 25.86 3.33
C PRO A 13 11.54 24.94 3.59
N SER A 14 10.75 24.66 2.56
CA SER A 14 9.64 23.71 2.61
C SER A 14 10.05 22.25 2.86
N SER A 15 11.23 21.82 2.36
CA SER A 15 11.74 20.45 2.62
C SER A 15 12.23 20.33 4.07
N ILE A 16 12.86 21.36 4.60
CA ILE A 16 13.30 21.39 6.01
C ILE A 16 12.09 21.36 6.94
N LEU A 17 11.07 22.15 6.63
CA LEU A 17 9.81 22.17 7.38
C LEU A 17 9.10 20.79 7.36
N ALA A 18 9.10 20.09 6.22
CA ALA A 18 8.55 18.75 6.12
C ALA A 18 9.32 17.74 6.97
N ILE A 19 10.65 17.77 6.95
CA ILE A 19 11.49 16.92 7.81
C ILE A 19 11.21 17.20 9.28
N LEU A 20 11.17 18.48 9.67
CA LEU A 20 10.88 18.88 11.03
C LEU A 20 9.49 18.39 11.47
N PHE A 21 8.48 18.58 10.63
CA PHE A 21 7.13 18.03 10.89
C PHE A 21 7.13 16.53 11.09
N ILE A 22 7.80 15.77 10.20
CA ILE A 22 7.88 14.30 10.31
C ILE A 22 8.52 13.87 11.63
N ILE A 23 9.60 14.55 12.05
CA ILE A 23 10.32 14.23 13.28
C ILE A 23 9.50 14.62 14.51
N VAL A 24 9.01 15.86 14.59
CA VAL A 24 8.25 16.34 15.75
C VAL A 24 6.98 15.54 15.95
N PHE A 25 6.24 15.29 14.86
CA PHE A 25 5.02 14.50 14.92
C PHE A 25 5.32 13.02 15.24
N GLY A 26 6.41 12.48 14.73
CA GLY A 26 6.89 11.14 15.08
C GLY A 26 7.26 10.99 16.55
N ILE A 27 7.93 11.99 17.15
CA ILE A 27 8.23 12.01 18.58
C ILE A 27 6.92 12.10 19.39
N TYR A 28 5.99 12.93 18.97
CA TYR A 28 4.66 13.04 19.61
C TYR A 28 3.92 11.69 19.57
N LEU A 29 3.85 11.01 18.43
CA LEU A 29 3.21 9.70 18.31
C LEU A 29 3.93 8.64 19.16
N ASN A 30 5.25 8.69 19.22
CA ASN A 30 6.02 7.78 20.07
C ASN A 30 5.77 8.00 21.57
N SER A 31 5.42 9.23 21.99
CA SER A 31 5.02 9.51 23.38
C SER A 31 3.62 8.95 23.70
N VAL A 32 2.75 8.81 22.71
CA VAL A 32 1.43 8.16 22.86
C VAL A 32 1.60 6.64 22.91
N SER A 33 2.36 6.06 21.96
CA SER A 33 2.72 4.65 21.91
C SER A 33 3.98 4.45 21.08
N SER A 34 4.94 3.69 21.62
CA SER A 34 6.17 3.36 20.89
C SER A 34 5.88 2.61 19.59
N VAL A 35 4.85 1.76 19.57
CA VAL A 35 4.41 1.03 18.38
C VAL A 35 3.91 2.00 17.30
N THR A 36 3.10 2.99 17.67
CA THR A 36 2.55 3.99 16.73
C THR A 36 3.67 4.86 16.13
N GLY A 37 4.69 5.23 16.93
CA GLY A 37 5.85 5.95 16.45
C GLY A 37 6.67 5.16 15.41
N ILE A 38 6.87 3.86 15.65
CA ILE A 38 7.56 2.97 14.70
C ILE A 38 6.76 2.86 13.40
N ILE A 39 5.45 2.65 13.49
CA ILE A 39 4.55 2.55 12.31
C ILE A 39 4.60 3.84 11.49
N TRP A 40 4.63 5.01 12.14
CA TRP A 40 4.76 6.30 11.46
C TRP A 40 6.02 6.38 10.60
N ILE A 41 7.17 5.98 11.12
CA ILE A 41 8.43 5.99 10.38
C ILE A 41 8.34 5.08 9.14
N PHE A 42 7.84 3.84 9.30
CA PHE A 42 7.67 2.93 8.18
C PHE A 42 6.65 3.43 7.16
N SER A 43 5.60 4.12 7.59
CA SER A 43 4.62 4.70 6.68
C SER A 43 5.18 5.88 5.88
N VAL A 44 6.00 6.73 6.51
CA VAL A 44 6.74 7.79 5.80
C VAL A 44 7.69 7.20 4.75
N LEU A 45 8.42 6.13 5.10
CA LEU A 45 9.27 5.40 4.15
C LEU A 45 8.45 4.78 3.01
N ALA A 46 7.28 4.22 3.30
CA ALA A 46 6.36 3.73 2.28
C ALA A 46 5.89 4.86 1.35
N GLY A 47 5.57 6.03 1.88
CA GLY A 47 5.21 7.22 1.10
C GLY A 47 6.34 7.66 0.15
N ILE A 48 7.58 7.71 0.64
CA ILE A 48 8.77 7.99 -0.17
C ILE A 48 8.91 6.94 -1.29
N THR A 49 8.77 5.65 -0.95
CA THR A 49 8.92 4.55 -1.90
C THR A 49 7.85 4.59 -2.98
N LEU A 50 6.58 4.82 -2.61
CA LEU A 50 5.47 4.94 -3.56
C LEU A 50 5.68 6.09 -4.54
N GLN A 51 6.12 7.24 -4.04
CA GLN A 51 6.37 8.42 -4.86
C GLN A 51 7.57 8.19 -5.80
N ARG A 52 8.69 7.65 -5.32
CA ARG A 52 9.89 7.44 -6.13
C ARG A 52 9.75 6.34 -7.18
N SER A 53 8.96 5.31 -6.90
CA SER A 53 8.68 4.22 -7.85
C SER A 53 7.45 4.47 -8.71
N ARG A 54 6.65 5.51 -8.40
CA ARG A 54 5.34 5.83 -9.03
C ARG A 54 4.43 4.61 -9.12
N LEU A 55 4.50 3.78 -8.08
CA LEU A 55 3.76 2.54 -8.04
C LEU A 55 2.28 2.82 -7.77
N CYS A 56 1.43 2.40 -8.71
CA CYS A 56 -0.01 2.45 -8.55
C CYS A 56 -0.64 1.21 -9.18
N PHE A 57 -1.46 0.51 -8.39
CA PHE A 57 -2.14 -0.70 -8.84
C PHE A 57 -3.09 -0.40 -10.03
N ALA A 58 -3.82 0.71 -9.99
CA ALA A 58 -4.70 1.13 -11.07
C ALA A 58 -3.94 1.41 -12.38
N SER A 59 -2.76 2.04 -12.30
CA SER A 59 -1.96 2.33 -13.49
C SER A 59 -1.47 1.06 -14.17
N SER A 60 -1.23 -0.02 -13.43
CA SER A 60 -0.75 -1.27 -14.01
C SER A 60 -1.79 -1.93 -14.93
N PHE A 61 -3.06 -1.88 -14.55
CA PHE A 61 -4.16 -2.36 -15.41
C PHE A 61 -4.42 -1.41 -16.57
N ARG A 62 -4.44 -0.10 -16.33
CA ARG A 62 -4.57 0.89 -17.39
C ARG A 62 -3.47 0.71 -18.45
N ASP A 63 -2.22 0.58 -18.04
CA ASP A 63 -1.09 0.45 -18.94
C ASP A 63 -1.13 -0.86 -19.72
N LEU A 64 -1.64 -1.94 -19.10
CA LEU A 64 -1.87 -3.21 -19.77
C LEU A 64 -2.93 -3.11 -20.88
N PHE A 65 -4.10 -2.55 -20.56
CA PHE A 65 -5.23 -2.53 -21.50
C PHE A 65 -5.10 -1.46 -22.57
N LEU A 66 -4.64 -0.24 -22.21
CA LEU A 66 -4.53 0.88 -23.17
C LEU A 66 -3.23 0.82 -23.98
N PHE A 67 -2.11 0.51 -23.33
CA PHE A 67 -0.80 0.56 -23.98
C PHE A 67 -0.19 -0.83 -24.23
N GLY A 68 -0.78 -1.90 -23.72
CA GLY A 68 -0.22 -3.25 -23.82
C GLY A 68 1.06 -3.47 -23.01
N SER A 69 1.44 -2.51 -22.14
CA SER A 69 2.65 -2.60 -21.32
C SER A 69 2.40 -3.48 -20.09
N THR A 70 3.17 -4.54 -19.96
CA THR A 70 3.06 -5.51 -18.85
C THR A 70 4.03 -5.23 -17.70
N LYS A 71 4.93 -4.26 -17.87
CA LYS A 71 6.05 -3.99 -16.96
C LYS A 71 5.62 -3.75 -15.51
N THR A 72 4.65 -2.86 -15.33
CA THR A 72 4.17 -2.49 -13.99
C THR A 72 3.49 -3.68 -13.31
N LEU A 73 2.66 -4.43 -14.05
CA LEU A 73 1.96 -5.59 -13.51
C LEU A 73 2.92 -6.74 -13.17
N LYS A 74 3.92 -7.01 -14.02
CA LYS A 74 5.01 -7.96 -13.72
C LYS A 74 5.77 -7.58 -12.44
N SER A 75 6.05 -6.29 -12.25
CA SER A 75 6.69 -5.80 -11.03
C SER A 75 5.83 -6.04 -9.79
N ILE A 76 4.51 -5.80 -9.88
CA ILE A 76 3.58 -6.07 -8.77
C ILE A 76 3.56 -7.56 -8.42
N ILE A 77 3.50 -8.45 -9.42
CA ILE A 77 3.55 -9.90 -9.18
C ILE A 77 4.85 -10.30 -8.47
N LEU A 78 5.98 -9.77 -8.91
CA LEU A 78 7.27 -10.00 -8.24
C LEU A 78 7.23 -9.55 -6.77
N GLY A 79 6.65 -8.39 -6.50
CA GLY A 79 6.50 -7.89 -5.14
C GLY A 79 5.57 -8.74 -4.29
N LEU A 80 4.45 -9.19 -4.83
CA LEU A 80 3.54 -10.10 -4.13
C LEU A 80 4.23 -11.43 -3.78
N MET A 81 5.00 -12.00 -4.69
CA MET A 81 5.78 -13.22 -4.43
C MET A 81 6.83 -12.99 -3.33
N THR A 82 7.58 -11.88 -3.41
CA THR A 82 8.58 -11.52 -2.40
C THR A 82 7.95 -11.31 -1.04
N THR A 83 6.84 -10.57 -0.98
CA THR A 83 6.11 -10.32 0.27
C THR A 83 5.54 -11.61 0.85
N SER A 84 4.95 -12.47 0.03
CA SER A 84 4.44 -13.78 0.45
C SER A 84 5.54 -14.67 1.03
N PHE A 85 6.74 -14.64 0.42
CA PHE A 85 7.90 -15.36 0.95
C PHE A 85 8.32 -14.84 2.33
N LEU A 86 8.42 -13.53 2.50
CA LEU A 86 8.76 -12.92 3.79
C LEU A 86 7.69 -13.19 4.86
N PHE A 87 6.41 -13.08 4.48
CA PHE A 87 5.28 -13.36 5.39
C PHE A 87 5.26 -14.81 5.87
N LEU A 88 5.73 -15.76 5.08
CA LEU A 88 5.80 -17.15 5.48
C LEU A 88 6.63 -17.33 6.75
N PHE A 89 7.77 -16.67 6.87
CA PHE A 89 8.62 -16.73 8.06
C PHE A 89 7.94 -16.12 9.27
N VAL A 90 7.32 -14.95 9.09
CA VAL A 90 6.62 -14.26 10.18
C VAL A 90 5.40 -15.07 10.64
N MET A 91 4.58 -15.57 9.71
CA MET A 91 3.41 -16.36 10.05
C MET A 91 3.77 -17.66 10.75
N ARG A 92 4.86 -18.31 10.37
CA ARG A 92 5.34 -19.52 11.04
C ARG A 92 5.77 -19.23 12.51
N SER A 93 6.26 -18.03 12.81
CA SER A 93 6.58 -17.66 14.19
C SER A 93 5.35 -17.35 15.04
N ILE A 94 4.28 -16.83 14.43
CA ILE A 94 3.02 -16.48 15.12
C ILE A 94 2.15 -17.74 15.29
N ILE A 95 1.98 -18.53 14.23
CA ILE A 95 1.11 -19.71 14.19
C ILE A 95 1.94 -20.91 13.76
N GLN A 96 2.34 -21.74 14.70
CA GLN A 96 3.24 -22.88 14.45
C GLN A 96 2.55 -23.99 13.62
N ASN A 97 1.27 -24.27 13.91
CA ASN A 97 0.49 -25.34 13.26
C ASN A 97 -0.73 -24.77 12.53
N PRO A 98 -0.62 -24.38 11.26
CA PRO A 98 -1.69 -23.73 10.52
C PRO A 98 -2.81 -24.70 10.06
N THR A 99 -2.58 -26.01 10.16
CA THR A 99 -3.54 -27.05 9.72
C THR A 99 -4.49 -27.49 10.83
N ILE A 100 -4.09 -27.28 12.10
CA ILE A 100 -4.84 -27.73 13.29
C ILE A 100 -5.56 -26.55 13.94
N GLY A 101 -6.86 -26.71 14.21
CA GLY A 101 -7.65 -25.73 14.95
C GLY A 101 -8.56 -24.85 14.10
N SER A 102 -9.08 -23.79 14.71
CA SER A 102 -9.91 -22.77 14.05
C SER A 102 -9.06 -21.88 13.13
N ILE A 103 -9.72 -21.24 12.17
CA ILE A 103 -9.07 -20.27 11.28
C ILE A 103 -8.53 -19.11 12.15
N PRO A 104 -7.23 -18.79 12.06
CA PRO A 104 -6.66 -17.71 12.85
C PRO A 104 -7.20 -16.34 12.44
N SER A 105 -7.37 -15.43 13.40
CA SER A 105 -7.84 -14.06 13.16
C SER A 105 -6.76 -13.12 12.64
N ASP A 106 -5.49 -13.39 12.99
CA ASP A 106 -4.37 -12.50 12.68
C ASP A 106 -4.04 -12.33 11.19
N PRO A 107 -4.15 -13.38 10.33
CA PRO A 107 -3.85 -13.24 8.90
C PRO A 107 -4.95 -12.56 8.08
N TYR A 108 -6.02 -12.04 8.67
CA TYR A 108 -7.13 -11.37 7.97
C TYR A 108 -7.78 -12.20 6.86
N ILE A 109 -8.22 -13.39 7.20
CA ILE A 109 -8.89 -14.28 6.26
C ILE A 109 -10.34 -13.82 6.09
N LEU A 110 -10.59 -13.15 4.97
CA LEU A 110 -11.92 -12.65 4.63
C LEU A 110 -12.75 -13.72 3.93
N PRO A 111 -14.09 -13.67 4.07
CA PRO A 111 -15.00 -14.49 3.27
C PRO A 111 -14.79 -14.25 1.77
N PHE A 112 -14.91 -15.29 0.98
CA PHE A 112 -14.73 -15.25 -0.46
C PHE A 112 -15.98 -15.78 -1.17
N GLY A 113 -16.65 -14.88 -1.92
CA GLY A 113 -17.86 -15.23 -2.62
C GLY A 113 -18.38 -14.12 -3.52
N ILE A 114 -19.69 -14.00 -3.62
CA ILE A 114 -20.37 -13.00 -4.47
C ILE A 114 -20.04 -11.58 -4.01
N SER A 115 -19.95 -11.37 -2.68
CA SER A 115 -19.58 -10.07 -2.12
C SER A 115 -18.23 -9.58 -2.63
N THR A 116 -17.25 -10.50 -2.75
CA THR A 116 -15.91 -10.20 -3.26
C THR A 116 -15.94 -9.82 -4.75
N ILE A 117 -16.78 -10.51 -5.55
CA ILE A 117 -16.93 -10.21 -6.98
C ILE A 117 -17.56 -8.83 -7.17
N VAL A 118 -18.65 -8.54 -6.47
CA VAL A 118 -19.35 -7.25 -6.54
C VAL A 118 -18.42 -6.13 -6.07
N GLY A 119 -17.75 -6.32 -4.92
CA GLY A 119 -16.77 -5.36 -4.41
C GLY A 119 -15.62 -5.12 -5.38
N GLY A 120 -15.10 -6.17 -6.02
CA GLY A 120 -14.04 -6.07 -7.02
C GLY A 120 -14.44 -5.29 -8.27
N VAL A 121 -15.67 -5.49 -8.76
CA VAL A 121 -16.21 -4.73 -9.91
C VAL A 121 -16.39 -3.26 -9.54
N LEU A 122 -17.01 -2.96 -8.40
CA LEU A 122 -17.19 -1.57 -7.94
C LEU A 122 -15.84 -0.87 -7.72
N PHE A 123 -14.88 -1.58 -7.13
CA PHE A 123 -13.53 -1.07 -6.92
C PHE A 123 -12.82 -0.78 -8.25
N GLY A 124 -12.98 -1.66 -9.24
CA GLY A 124 -12.45 -1.47 -10.60
C GLY A 124 -12.99 -0.20 -11.27
N PHE A 125 -14.31 0.01 -11.25
CA PHE A 125 -14.93 1.24 -11.73
C PHE A 125 -14.41 2.48 -10.97
N GLY A 126 -14.36 2.41 -9.65
CA GLY A 126 -13.85 3.50 -8.81
C GLY A 126 -12.41 3.88 -9.15
N MET A 127 -11.52 2.89 -9.36
CA MET A 127 -10.12 3.12 -9.74
C MET A 127 -9.97 3.84 -11.08
N VAL A 128 -10.83 3.53 -12.05
CA VAL A 128 -10.79 4.17 -13.36
C VAL A 128 -11.22 5.63 -13.26
N ILE A 129 -12.31 5.91 -12.56
CA ILE A 129 -12.84 7.27 -12.37
C ILE A 129 -11.86 8.12 -11.54
N ALA A 130 -11.33 7.58 -10.44
CA ALA A 130 -10.39 8.28 -9.57
C ALA A 130 -8.98 8.44 -10.18
N GLY A 131 -8.68 7.70 -11.26
CA GLY A 131 -7.36 7.68 -11.88
C GLY A 131 -6.27 7.05 -11.01
N GLY A 132 -6.64 6.34 -9.93
CA GLY A 132 -5.71 5.70 -9.01
C GLY A 132 -6.38 4.82 -7.96
N CYS A 133 -5.60 4.00 -7.26
CA CYS A 133 -6.06 3.30 -6.06
C CYS A 133 -5.97 4.22 -4.83
N VAL A 134 -6.48 3.78 -3.68
CA VAL A 134 -6.51 4.60 -2.44
C VAL A 134 -5.10 5.04 -2.02
N SER A 135 -4.13 4.12 -1.93
CA SER A 135 -2.73 4.47 -1.63
C SER A 135 -2.11 5.35 -2.71
N GLY A 136 -2.49 5.13 -3.98
CA GLY A 136 -2.13 5.97 -5.11
C GLY A 136 -2.63 7.40 -4.98
N SER A 137 -3.84 7.60 -4.49
CA SER A 137 -4.41 8.92 -4.22
C SER A 137 -3.73 9.60 -3.03
N LEU A 138 -3.40 8.86 -1.97
CA LEU A 138 -2.72 9.41 -0.78
C LEU A 138 -1.33 9.96 -1.12
N TYR A 139 -0.48 9.21 -1.84
CA TYR A 139 0.84 9.74 -2.17
C TYR A 139 0.77 10.90 -3.17
N ARG A 140 -0.21 10.92 -4.07
CA ARG A 140 -0.43 12.05 -5.00
C ARG A 140 -0.91 13.32 -4.29
N ILE A 141 -1.64 13.21 -3.19
CA ILE A 141 -1.95 14.36 -2.33
C ILE A 141 -0.64 14.98 -1.82
N GLY A 142 0.32 14.16 -1.37
CA GLY A 142 1.64 14.62 -0.98
C GLY A 142 2.43 15.28 -2.13
N GLU A 143 2.19 14.89 -3.39
CA GLU A 143 2.73 15.55 -4.58
C GLU A 143 2.02 16.87 -4.94
N GLY A 144 0.89 17.19 -4.28
CA GLY A 144 0.12 18.41 -4.54
C GLY A 144 -1.01 18.24 -5.56
N TYR A 145 -1.40 17.02 -5.92
CA TYR A 145 -2.51 16.79 -6.85
C TYR A 145 -3.87 16.95 -6.16
N ILE A 146 -4.54 18.07 -6.43
CA ILE A 146 -5.85 18.41 -5.87
C ILE A 146 -6.94 17.38 -6.28
N ALA A 147 -6.89 16.84 -7.50
CA ALA A 147 -7.82 15.82 -7.95
C ALA A 147 -7.82 14.57 -7.04
N SER A 148 -6.66 14.21 -6.47
CA SER A 148 -6.55 13.09 -5.55
C SER A 148 -7.24 13.35 -4.19
N LEU A 149 -7.33 14.60 -3.76
CA LEU A 149 -8.09 14.98 -2.57
C LEU A 149 -9.58 14.70 -2.76
N PHE A 150 -10.14 15.08 -3.90
CA PHE A 150 -11.54 14.76 -4.25
C PHE A 150 -11.76 13.25 -4.34
N SER A 151 -10.78 12.49 -4.83
CA SER A 151 -10.86 11.02 -4.84
C SER A 151 -10.96 10.44 -3.42
N ILE A 152 -10.19 10.95 -2.46
CA ILE A 152 -10.26 10.49 -1.05
C ILE A 152 -11.60 10.88 -0.41
N ILE A 153 -12.12 12.07 -0.70
CA ILE A 153 -13.47 12.47 -0.24
C ILE A 153 -14.52 11.49 -0.80
N GLY A 154 -14.40 11.10 -2.08
CA GLY A 154 -15.26 10.10 -2.69
C GLY A 154 -15.14 8.72 -2.02
N VAL A 155 -13.93 8.30 -1.63
CA VAL A 155 -13.70 7.05 -0.88
C VAL A 155 -14.41 7.11 0.48
N ILE A 156 -14.25 8.20 1.24
CA ILE A 156 -14.91 8.37 2.55
C ILE A 156 -16.43 8.35 2.39
N SER A 157 -16.96 9.05 1.39
CA SER A 157 -18.41 9.05 1.11
C SER A 157 -18.93 7.66 0.76
N GLY A 158 -18.18 6.88 -0.05
CA GLY A 158 -18.52 5.49 -0.36
C GLY A 158 -18.47 4.58 0.88
N LEU A 159 -17.52 4.79 1.78
CA LEU A 159 -17.43 4.05 3.05
C LEU A 159 -18.56 4.41 4.02
N ILE A 160 -19.04 5.65 4.01
CA ILE A 160 -20.24 6.07 4.76
C ILE A 160 -21.45 5.28 4.25
N ILE A 161 -21.67 5.23 2.93
CA ILE A 161 -22.79 4.50 2.33
C ILE A 161 -22.69 3.00 2.67
N LEU A 162 -21.49 2.43 2.59
CA LEU A 162 -21.23 1.04 2.96
C LEU A 162 -21.56 0.79 4.44
N SER A 163 -21.12 1.66 5.33
CA SER A 163 -21.35 1.53 6.77
C SER A 163 -22.82 1.59 7.13
N LEU A 164 -23.59 2.47 6.48
CA LEU A 164 -25.04 2.60 6.67
C LEU A 164 -25.81 1.39 6.12
N SER A 165 -25.31 0.74 5.07
CA SER A 165 -25.92 -0.45 4.46
C SER A 165 -25.29 -1.76 4.93
N TRP A 166 -24.37 -1.71 5.92
CA TRP A 166 -23.54 -2.84 6.33
C TRP A 166 -24.33 -4.08 6.76
N GLU A 167 -25.42 -3.92 7.54
CA GLU A 167 -26.23 -5.04 8.01
C GLU A 167 -26.83 -5.84 6.86
N TRP A 168 -27.29 -5.14 5.82
CA TRP A 168 -27.85 -5.81 4.64
C TRP A 168 -26.79 -6.68 3.94
N TRP A 169 -25.57 -6.16 3.76
CA TRP A 169 -24.47 -6.89 3.16
C TRP A 169 -24.05 -8.09 4.00
N TRP A 170 -24.02 -7.91 5.32
CA TRP A 170 -23.66 -8.95 6.25
C TRP A 170 -24.67 -10.09 6.23
N ASP A 171 -25.94 -9.80 6.42
CA ASP A 171 -26.98 -10.80 6.58
C ASP A 171 -27.30 -11.55 5.29
N ASN A 172 -27.24 -10.89 4.13
CA ASN A 172 -27.60 -11.51 2.86
C ASN A 172 -26.46 -12.20 2.13
N LEU A 173 -25.24 -11.75 2.33
CA LEU A 173 -24.09 -12.22 1.52
C LEU A 173 -22.93 -12.70 2.39
N ILE A 174 -22.29 -11.82 3.15
CA ILE A 174 -20.97 -12.04 3.75
C ILE A 174 -20.98 -13.15 4.79
N SER A 175 -22.01 -13.23 5.65
CA SER A 175 -22.10 -14.25 6.71
C SER A 175 -22.18 -15.68 6.19
N ASN A 176 -22.69 -15.86 4.99
CA ASN A 176 -22.88 -17.16 4.35
C ASN A 176 -21.69 -17.58 3.47
N GLU A 177 -20.72 -16.69 3.25
CA GLU A 177 -19.58 -16.96 2.38
C GLU A 177 -18.47 -17.73 3.11
N PRO A 178 -17.82 -18.70 2.45
CA PRO A 178 -16.77 -19.51 3.05
C PRO A 178 -15.48 -18.70 3.26
N LYS A 179 -14.80 -18.94 4.37
CA LYS A 179 -13.43 -18.46 4.61
C LYS A 179 -12.45 -19.53 4.14
N ILE A 180 -11.61 -19.20 3.17
CA ILE A 180 -10.64 -20.14 2.59
C ILE A 180 -9.26 -19.86 3.18
N TRP A 181 -8.74 -20.83 3.95
CA TRP A 181 -7.40 -20.81 4.49
C TRP A 181 -6.52 -21.80 3.74
N LEU A 182 -5.68 -21.30 2.83
CA LEU A 182 -4.85 -22.12 1.93
C LEU A 182 -3.98 -23.17 2.66
N PRO A 183 -3.30 -22.86 3.78
CA PRO A 183 -2.50 -23.86 4.49
C PRO A 183 -3.31 -25.06 5.00
N LYS A 184 -4.61 -24.87 5.30
CA LYS A 184 -5.50 -25.95 5.74
C LYS A 184 -6.09 -26.73 4.56
N LEU A 185 -6.31 -26.06 3.43
CA LEU A 185 -6.99 -26.64 2.28
C LEU A 185 -6.23 -27.82 1.68
N PHE A 186 -4.89 -27.78 1.73
CA PHE A 186 -4.02 -28.80 1.14
C PHE A 186 -3.28 -29.66 2.18
N ASP A 187 -3.51 -29.46 3.48
CA ASP A 187 -2.77 -30.09 4.59
C ASP A 187 -1.23 -30.01 4.46
N MET A 188 -0.73 -29.20 3.54
CA MET A 188 0.69 -29.02 3.26
C MET A 188 1.31 -27.86 4.08
N GLY A 189 0.52 -27.23 4.91
CA GLY A 189 0.96 -26.11 5.73
C GLY A 189 1.36 -24.87 4.91
N TYR A 190 2.23 -24.04 5.50
CA TYR A 190 2.66 -22.79 4.86
C TYR A 190 3.46 -22.99 3.57
N LEU A 191 4.28 -24.04 3.50
CA LEU A 191 5.08 -24.34 2.31
C LEU A 191 4.20 -24.68 1.12
N GLY A 192 3.15 -25.49 1.33
CA GLY A 192 2.19 -25.83 0.27
C GLY A 192 1.43 -24.59 -0.22
N ALA A 193 0.94 -23.77 0.70
CA ALA A 193 0.28 -22.52 0.35
C ALA A 193 1.20 -21.58 -0.46
N PHE A 194 2.47 -21.49 -0.06
CA PHE A 194 3.47 -20.69 -0.79
C PHE A 194 3.74 -21.22 -2.20
N ILE A 195 3.89 -22.56 -2.35
CA ILE A 195 4.11 -23.20 -3.67
C ILE A 195 2.93 -22.92 -4.60
N VAL A 196 1.69 -23.03 -4.10
CA VAL A 196 0.48 -22.72 -4.89
C VAL A 196 0.47 -21.24 -5.29
N THR A 197 0.77 -20.33 -4.38
CA THR A 197 0.84 -18.89 -4.66
C THR A 197 1.93 -18.58 -5.69
N LEU A 198 3.08 -19.21 -5.56
CA LEU A 198 4.22 -19.05 -6.50
C LEU A 198 3.82 -19.59 -7.89
N PHE A 199 3.18 -20.75 -7.96
CA PHE A 199 2.73 -21.34 -9.22
C PHE A 199 1.71 -20.45 -9.93
N LEU A 200 0.69 -19.96 -9.20
CA LEU A 200 -0.30 -19.03 -9.75
C LEU A 200 0.35 -17.72 -10.23
N GLY A 201 1.23 -17.14 -9.43
CA GLY A 201 1.95 -15.93 -9.80
C GLY A 201 2.84 -16.14 -11.03
N LEU A 202 3.54 -17.28 -11.12
CA LEU A 202 4.36 -17.63 -12.28
C LEU A 202 3.49 -17.85 -13.53
N MET A 203 2.35 -18.49 -13.39
CA MET A 203 1.38 -18.69 -14.48
C MET A 203 0.91 -17.34 -15.05
N VAL A 204 0.55 -16.39 -14.17
CA VAL A 204 0.15 -15.05 -14.59
C VAL A 204 1.33 -14.32 -15.24
N TYR A 205 2.53 -14.39 -14.68
CA TYR A 205 3.73 -13.77 -15.23
C TYR A 205 4.06 -14.27 -16.63
N VAL A 206 3.99 -15.59 -16.85
CA VAL A 206 4.19 -16.21 -18.17
C VAL A 206 3.10 -15.78 -19.15
N GLY A 207 1.84 -15.76 -18.71
CA GLY A 207 0.71 -15.27 -19.51
C GLY A 207 0.90 -13.82 -19.98
N LEU A 208 1.35 -12.94 -19.11
CA LEU A 208 1.70 -11.56 -19.44
C LEU A 208 2.85 -11.47 -20.44
N THR A 209 3.86 -12.34 -20.32
CA THR A 209 4.99 -12.37 -21.25
C THR A 209 4.55 -12.83 -22.64
N ILE A 210 3.68 -13.83 -22.72
CA ILE A 210 3.12 -14.29 -23.99
C ILE A 210 2.26 -13.19 -24.63
N TYR A 211 1.47 -12.47 -23.82
CA TYR A 211 0.66 -11.36 -24.30
C TYR A 211 1.51 -10.22 -24.87
N GLU A 212 2.59 -9.84 -24.18
CA GLU A 212 3.53 -8.81 -24.63
C GLU A 212 4.20 -9.19 -25.96
N ASN A 213 4.67 -10.44 -26.08
CA ASN A 213 5.29 -10.93 -27.31
C ASN A 213 4.32 -10.94 -28.51
N LYS A 214 3.03 -11.25 -28.29
CA LYS A 214 2.00 -11.22 -29.35
C LYS A 214 1.70 -9.80 -29.85
N LYS A 215 1.74 -8.80 -28.99
CA LYS A 215 1.48 -7.39 -29.35
C LYS A 215 2.69 -6.67 -29.96
N GLY A 216 3.87 -7.29 -29.96
CA GLY A 216 5.09 -6.73 -30.60
C GLY A 216 5.63 -5.47 -29.91
N PHE A 217 5.28 -5.22 -28.66
CA PHE A 217 5.81 -4.08 -27.90
C PHE A 217 7.28 -4.29 -27.59
N LYS A 218 8.15 -3.62 -28.32
CA LYS A 218 9.58 -3.50 -27.99
C LYS A 218 9.72 -2.42 -26.91
N GLU A 219 10.12 -2.83 -25.71
CA GLU A 219 10.48 -1.91 -24.64
C GLU A 219 11.64 -1.02 -25.11
N TYR A 220 11.40 0.27 -25.22
CA TYR A 220 12.46 1.24 -25.50
C TYR A 220 13.31 1.39 -24.23
N LYS A 221 14.45 0.71 -24.18
CA LYS A 221 15.42 0.88 -23.11
C LYS A 221 16.06 2.26 -23.25
N ILE A 222 15.61 3.22 -22.45
CA ILE A 222 16.33 4.48 -22.26
C ILE A 222 17.59 4.15 -21.46
N THR A 223 18.69 3.92 -22.15
CA THR A 223 20.00 3.74 -21.52
C THR A 223 20.51 5.14 -21.15
N SER A 224 20.23 5.58 -19.94
CA SER A 224 20.90 6.76 -19.39
C SER A 224 22.36 6.38 -19.14
N LYS A 225 23.29 7.00 -19.87
CA LYS A 225 24.73 6.83 -19.62
C LYS A 225 25.05 7.27 -18.19
N PRO A 226 25.83 6.51 -17.41
CA PRO A 226 26.26 6.92 -16.09
C PRO A 226 27.07 8.21 -16.22
N LYS A 227 26.72 9.24 -15.46
CA LYS A 227 27.54 10.46 -15.36
C LYS A 227 28.80 10.13 -14.58
N GLU A 228 29.97 10.42 -15.17
CA GLU A 228 31.25 10.38 -14.47
C GLU A 228 31.32 11.53 -13.48
N PHE A 229 31.56 11.22 -12.21
CA PHE A 229 31.72 12.19 -11.13
C PHE A 229 33.20 12.39 -10.83
N ASN A 230 33.67 13.64 -10.93
CA ASN A 230 35.10 13.98 -10.84
C ASN A 230 35.56 14.49 -9.45
N SER A 231 34.66 14.64 -8.47
CA SER A 231 35.00 15.13 -7.13
C SER A 231 34.68 14.12 -6.03
N LEU A 232 35.56 14.01 -5.00
CA LEU A 232 35.34 13.16 -3.82
C LEU A 232 34.05 13.51 -3.04
N LYS A 233 33.71 14.80 -2.94
CA LYS A 233 32.45 15.26 -2.34
C LYS A 233 31.25 14.81 -3.16
N GLU A 234 31.32 14.83 -4.47
CA GLU A 234 30.29 14.31 -5.37
C GLU A 234 30.13 12.80 -5.24
N LYS A 235 31.23 12.06 -5.06
CA LYS A 235 31.18 10.60 -4.85
C LYS A 235 30.48 10.19 -3.54
N ILE A 236 30.60 10.98 -2.48
CA ILE A 236 29.95 10.70 -1.18
C ILE A 236 28.47 11.14 -1.19
N LEU A 237 28.15 12.27 -1.84
CA LEU A 237 26.78 12.76 -1.98
C LEU A 237 26.02 12.13 -3.17
N SER A 238 26.72 11.55 -4.13
CA SER A 238 26.12 10.96 -5.33
C SER A 238 25.10 9.85 -5.05
N PRO A 239 25.28 8.92 -4.10
CA PRO A 239 24.26 7.90 -3.81
C PRO A 239 22.99 8.50 -3.23
N LEU A 240 23.09 9.46 -2.30
CA LEU A 240 21.91 10.17 -1.77
C LEU A 240 21.19 10.95 -2.87
N PHE A 241 21.95 11.60 -3.73
CA PHE A 241 21.45 12.36 -4.86
C PHE A 241 20.76 11.46 -5.88
N THR A 242 21.34 10.29 -6.18
CA THR A 242 20.77 9.29 -7.08
C THR A 242 19.47 8.72 -6.49
N ILE A 243 19.43 8.45 -5.19
CA ILE A 243 18.23 7.94 -4.50
C ILE A 243 17.05 8.90 -4.64
N PHE A 244 17.25 10.21 -4.49
CA PHE A 244 16.15 11.18 -4.50
C PHE A 244 15.86 11.82 -5.86
N LYS A 245 16.85 11.94 -6.77
CA LYS A 245 16.63 12.54 -8.10
C LYS A 245 16.26 11.55 -9.20
N THR A 246 16.74 10.31 -9.13
CA THR A 246 16.37 9.29 -10.13
C THR A 246 15.09 8.59 -9.72
N GLN A 247 14.22 8.30 -10.69
CA GLN A 247 13.09 7.41 -10.45
C GLN A 247 13.61 6.01 -10.16
N TRP A 248 13.04 5.39 -9.14
CA TRP A 248 13.35 4.00 -8.82
C TRP A 248 12.69 3.06 -9.83
N SER A 249 13.30 1.93 -10.08
CA SER A 249 12.62 0.89 -10.84
C SER A 249 11.38 0.42 -10.07
N MET A 250 10.28 0.17 -10.79
CA MET A 250 9.06 -0.32 -10.17
C MET A 250 9.28 -1.60 -9.37
N SER A 251 10.12 -2.51 -9.88
CA SER A 251 10.48 -3.75 -9.19
C SER A 251 11.18 -3.50 -7.85
N MET A 252 12.11 -2.53 -7.79
CA MET A 252 12.77 -2.14 -6.54
C MET A 252 11.77 -1.55 -5.54
N GLY A 253 10.87 -0.67 -6.01
CA GLY A 253 9.85 -0.06 -5.16
C GLY A 253 8.92 -1.09 -4.53
N VAL A 254 8.47 -2.09 -5.29
CA VAL A 254 7.56 -3.14 -4.79
C VAL A 254 8.24 -4.05 -3.77
N VAL A 255 9.53 -4.39 -3.99
CA VAL A 255 10.31 -5.18 -3.03
C VAL A 255 10.49 -4.42 -1.72
N ILE A 256 10.84 -3.13 -1.77
CA ILE A 256 10.98 -2.29 -0.56
C ILE A 256 9.64 -2.20 0.18
N LEU A 257 8.52 -2.00 -0.53
CA LEU A 257 7.19 -2.00 0.08
C LEU A 257 6.84 -3.35 0.71
N GLY A 258 7.22 -4.45 0.09
CA GLY A 258 7.07 -5.80 0.65
C GLY A 258 7.85 -5.97 1.96
N ILE A 259 9.07 -5.48 2.03
CA ILE A 259 9.89 -5.48 3.25
C ILE A 259 9.24 -4.61 4.33
N ILE A 260 8.83 -3.37 4.00
CA ILE A 260 8.13 -2.47 4.93
C ILE A 260 6.86 -3.12 5.46
N SER A 261 6.05 -3.73 4.60
CA SER A 261 4.82 -4.43 4.99
C SER A 261 5.10 -5.60 5.94
N THR A 262 6.20 -6.32 5.72
CA THR A 262 6.62 -7.43 6.59
C THR A 262 7.03 -6.93 7.98
N PHE A 263 7.80 -5.84 8.06
CA PHE A 263 8.14 -5.22 9.34
C PHE A 263 6.89 -4.72 10.09
N LEU A 264 5.95 -4.11 9.37
CA LEU A 264 4.68 -3.68 9.96
C LEU A 264 3.86 -4.85 10.48
N LEU A 265 3.86 -5.99 9.78
CA LEU A 265 3.21 -7.22 10.25
C LEU A 265 3.82 -7.72 11.57
N VAL A 266 5.14 -7.65 11.72
CA VAL A 266 5.83 -8.05 12.96
C VAL A 266 5.48 -7.11 14.10
N VAL A 267 5.41 -5.80 13.84
CA VAL A 267 5.19 -4.78 14.88
C VAL A 267 3.72 -4.71 15.30
N SER A 268 2.79 -4.86 14.36
CA SER A 268 1.35 -4.71 14.62
C SER A 268 0.53 -5.53 13.64
N LYS A 269 0.39 -5.08 12.39
CA LYS A 269 -0.55 -5.63 11.41
C LYS A 269 -0.03 -5.36 9.99
N PRO A 270 -0.49 -6.14 8.97
CA PRO A 270 -0.11 -5.88 7.59
C PRO A 270 -0.45 -4.45 7.17
N PHE A 271 0.36 -3.90 6.27
CA PHE A 271 0.16 -2.54 5.76
C PHE A 271 -1.18 -2.41 5.03
N GLY A 272 -2.04 -1.52 5.53
CA GLY A 272 -3.35 -1.25 4.94
C GLY A 272 -3.82 0.18 5.22
N VAL A 273 -4.34 0.85 4.19
CA VAL A 273 -4.73 2.26 4.25
C VAL A 273 -6.24 2.48 4.38
N THR A 274 -7.05 1.47 4.03
CA THR A 274 -8.50 1.60 3.99
C THR A 274 -9.16 1.57 5.37
N GLY A 275 -8.53 0.90 6.34
CA GLY A 275 -9.06 0.77 7.69
C GLY A 275 -9.22 2.12 8.39
N GLU A 276 -8.26 3.01 8.26
CA GLU A 276 -8.33 4.34 8.86
C GLU A 276 -9.37 5.23 8.18
N LEU A 277 -9.48 5.13 6.85
CA LEU A 277 -10.53 5.86 6.13
C LEU A 277 -11.94 5.38 6.53
N PHE A 278 -12.08 4.09 6.84
CA PHE A 278 -13.32 3.55 7.38
C PHE A 278 -13.59 4.05 8.82
N SER A 279 -12.56 4.15 9.68
CA SER A 279 -12.69 4.77 11.00
C SER A 279 -13.15 6.21 10.88
N SER A 280 -12.52 6.99 10.00
CA SER A 280 -12.89 8.39 9.75
C SER A 280 -14.32 8.51 9.23
N ALA A 281 -14.77 7.61 8.36
CA ALA A 281 -16.14 7.57 7.88
C ALA A 281 -17.14 7.28 9.03
N ASN A 282 -16.82 6.33 9.89
CA ASN A 282 -17.67 6.00 11.06
C ASN A 282 -17.74 7.14 12.09
N GLU A 283 -16.66 7.88 12.29
CA GLU A 283 -16.67 9.07 13.15
C GLU A 283 -17.59 10.17 12.57
N ILE A 284 -17.54 10.38 11.26
CA ILE A 284 -18.46 11.33 10.59
C ILE A 284 -19.90 10.88 10.76
N ILE A 285 -20.21 9.59 10.64
CA ILE A 285 -21.56 9.04 10.85
C ILE A 285 -22.02 9.31 12.29
N LYS A 286 -21.18 9.06 13.29
CA LYS A 286 -21.50 9.32 14.70
C LYS A 286 -21.84 10.81 14.96
N LEU A 287 -21.16 11.74 14.28
CA LEU A 287 -21.47 13.17 14.38
C LEU A 287 -22.87 13.52 13.85
N THR A 288 -23.43 12.72 12.95
CA THR A 288 -24.81 12.90 12.44
C THR A 288 -25.87 12.24 13.33
N GLY A 289 -25.48 11.60 14.44
CA GLY A 289 -26.39 10.95 15.39
C GLY A 289 -26.76 9.51 14.99
N PHE A 290 -26.17 8.95 13.95
CA PHE A 290 -26.34 7.54 13.58
C PHE A 290 -25.23 6.69 14.20
N GLU A 291 -25.57 5.50 14.67
CA GLU A 291 -24.58 4.51 15.09
C GLU A 291 -24.28 3.54 13.94
N PRO A 292 -23.01 3.44 13.49
CA PRO A 292 -22.65 2.48 12.46
C PRO A 292 -22.78 1.06 13.01
N SER A 293 -23.35 0.17 12.20
CA SER A 293 -23.47 -1.25 12.59
C SER A 293 -22.10 -1.89 12.67
N THR A 294 -21.87 -2.61 13.77
CA THR A 294 -20.64 -3.37 14.02
C THR A 294 -20.83 -4.87 13.86
N LYS A 295 -22.01 -5.30 13.37
CA LYS A 295 -22.42 -6.70 13.26
C LYS A 295 -21.42 -7.50 12.42
N GLY A 296 -20.86 -8.57 12.98
CA GLY A 296 -19.92 -9.45 12.31
C GLY A 296 -18.51 -8.89 12.03
N LEU A 297 -18.24 -7.61 12.34
CA LEU A 297 -16.92 -7.02 12.13
C LEU A 297 -15.83 -7.70 12.95
N SER A 298 -16.15 -8.16 14.16
CA SER A 298 -15.22 -8.92 15.01
C SER A 298 -14.85 -10.29 14.41
N GLU A 299 -15.73 -10.86 13.60
CA GLU A 299 -15.48 -12.15 12.93
C GLU A 299 -14.63 -12.02 11.67
N LEU A 300 -14.67 -10.85 11.03
CA LEU A 300 -13.92 -10.61 9.80
C LEU A 300 -12.43 -10.42 10.06
N GLY A 301 -12.06 -9.86 11.23
CA GLY A 301 -10.69 -9.42 11.45
C GLY A 301 -10.30 -8.29 10.48
N GLY A 302 -9.04 -7.92 10.47
CA GLY A 302 -8.53 -6.97 9.49
C GLY A 302 -8.68 -5.50 9.84
N CYS A 303 -8.41 -4.66 8.84
CA CYS A 303 -8.39 -3.20 9.01
C CYS A 303 -9.75 -2.65 9.47
N VAL A 304 -10.85 -3.25 9.01
CA VAL A 304 -12.22 -2.80 9.29
C VAL A 304 -12.64 -3.13 10.72
N ALA A 305 -12.33 -4.32 11.23
CA ALA A 305 -12.65 -4.71 12.60
C ALA A 305 -11.93 -3.84 13.65
N ASN A 306 -10.69 -3.45 13.36
CA ASN A 306 -9.92 -2.57 14.23
C ASN A 306 -10.41 -1.12 14.24
N ALA A 307 -10.94 -0.68 13.12
CA ALA A 307 -11.56 0.62 12.99
C ALA A 307 -12.79 0.77 13.90
N ALA A 308 -13.54 -0.32 14.09
CA ALA A 308 -14.70 -0.33 14.97
C ALA A 308 -14.33 -0.39 16.46
N ALA A 309 -13.14 -0.93 16.80
CA ALA A 309 -12.72 -1.18 18.19
C ALA A 309 -11.93 -0.03 18.84
N ASN A 310 -11.31 0.87 18.05
CA ASN A 310 -10.41 1.91 18.56
C ASN A 310 -11.11 3.27 18.67
N SER A 311 -11.23 3.76 19.92
CA SER A 311 -11.68 5.12 20.22
C SER A 311 -10.55 6.17 20.25
N ASN A 312 -9.30 5.78 20.00
CA ASN A 312 -8.16 6.69 20.04
C ASN A 312 -7.92 7.33 18.67
N TYR A 313 -7.94 8.66 18.62
CA TYR A 313 -7.68 9.46 17.40
C TYR A 313 -6.34 9.16 16.73
N PHE A 314 -5.31 8.85 17.50
CA PHE A 314 -3.98 8.50 16.99
C PHE A 314 -3.74 7.00 17.05
N SER A 315 -4.52 6.27 16.28
CA SER A 315 -4.43 4.81 16.17
C SER A 315 -3.19 4.38 15.35
N ASN A 316 -2.80 3.11 15.46
CA ASN A 316 -1.79 2.50 14.60
C ASN A 316 -2.18 2.61 13.11
N SER A 317 -3.46 2.50 12.80
CA SER A 317 -4.00 2.64 11.45
C SER A 317 -3.89 4.08 10.94
N PHE A 318 -4.06 5.08 11.82
CA PHE A 318 -3.82 6.50 11.51
C PHE A 318 -2.38 6.71 11.09
N ALA A 319 -1.41 6.27 11.89
CA ALA A 319 0.00 6.41 11.57
C ALA A 319 0.35 5.71 10.25
N ALA A 320 -0.18 4.49 10.01
CA ALA A 320 0.05 3.73 8.79
C ALA A 320 -0.50 4.42 7.54
N THR A 321 -1.64 5.08 7.63
CA THR A 321 -2.31 5.71 6.48
C THR A 321 -1.78 7.11 6.19
N TYR A 322 -1.78 7.97 7.20
CA TYR A 322 -1.47 9.39 7.01
C TYR A 322 0.03 9.68 6.93
N GLY A 323 0.91 8.79 7.39
CA GLY A 323 2.36 8.92 7.22
C GLY A 323 2.83 8.87 5.76
N ILE A 324 2.02 8.30 4.85
CA ILE A 324 2.31 8.28 3.41
C ILE A 324 2.38 9.70 2.84
N ILE A 325 1.49 10.61 3.27
CA ILE A 325 1.37 11.96 2.72
C ILE A 325 2.64 12.79 2.95
N PRO A 326 3.15 12.97 4.18
CA PRO A 326 4.38 13.73 4.40
C PRO A 326 5.61 13.04 3.82
N GLY A 327 5.63 11.70 3.75
CA GLY A 327 6.70 10.94 3.09
C GLY A 327 6.77 11.22 1.59
N SER A 328 5.65 11.18 0.90
CA SER A 328 5.58 11.50 -0.53
C SER A 328 5.82 12.98 -0.81
N PHE A 329 5.33 13.89 0.05
CA PHE A 329 5.62 15.31 -0.05
C PHE A 329 7.12 15.60 0.05
N LEU A 330 7.80 14.99 1.04
CA LEU A 330 9.25 15.15 1.21
C LEU A 330 10.00 14.63 -0.04
N ALA A 331 9.64 13.43 -0.53
CA ALA A 331 10.27 12.85 -1.70
C ALA A 331 10.06 13.71 -2.96
N SER A 332 8.86 14.22 -3.17
CA SER A 332 8.50 15.10 -4.30
C SER A 332 9.27 16.43 -4.25
N LYS A 333 9.42 17.05 -3.07
CA LYS A 333 10.21 18.28 -2.89
C LYS A 333 11.70 18.06 -3.12
N LEU A 334 12.26 16.94 -2.62
CA LEU A 334 13.68 16.61 -2.80
C LEU A 334 14.01 16.25 -4.25
N SER A 335 13.07 15.68 -4.99
CA SER A 335 13.24 15.38 -6.42
C SER A 335 13.03 16.60 -7.32
N GLY A 336 12.37 17.63 -6.84
CA GLY A 336 12.00 18.81 -7.63
C GLY A 336 10.80 18.58 -8.56
N GLU A 337 9.97 17.60 -8.24
CA GLU A 337 8.76 17.23 -9.01
C GLU A 337 7.46 17.88 -8.47
N PHE A 338 7.56 18.72 -7.42
CA PHE A 338 6.41 19.39 -6.78
C PHE A 338 6.15 20.74 -7.43
#